data_8a346701df4d70681fa3db3bde31b940
#
_entry.id   8a346701df4d70681fa3db3bde31b940
#
_cell.length_a   1.000
_cell.length_b   1.000
_cell.length_c   1.000
_cell.angle_alpha   90.00
_cell.angle_beta   90.00
_cell.angle_gamma   90.00
#
_symmetry.space_group_name_H-M   'P 1'
#
loop_
_entity.id
_entity.type
_entity.pdbx_description
1 polymer ?
#
loop_
_entity_poly.entity_id
_entity_poly.type
_entity_poly.pdbx_seq_one_letter_code
_entity_poly.pdbx_strand_id
1 'polypeptide(L)'
;MSLILSFLNQKGGVGKSTLSINVAACFALLGQKVLLIDADKQGTASTWASLRPETSFQVVSMARENMARDALKLAAEYDFTVIDGPPQAETISRSCIVASDLVVVPIEPGGASRWSSDLTVRQLREAQELKPNLKCGFVVSRKIGATVLGRDTRSMAADAGIPTFETEIEQRVAYAEALTMGKTIFEWSGGRGPAVTDIQALTHELLDVLNEQNIRPSAEAQAVNG
;
A
#
# COMPACT_ATOMS: atom_id res chain seq x y z
N MET A 1 -5.57 -10.95 -14.74
CA MET A 1 -4.84 -11.28 -13.49
C MET A 1 -5.05 -10.12 -12.54
N SER A 2 -5.38 -10.38 -11.28
CA SER A 2 -5.47 -9.35 -10.25
C SER A 2 -4.11 -8.70 -10.00
N LEU A 3 -4.07 -7.40 -9.78
CA LEU A 3 -2.89 -6.69 -9.31
C LEU A 3 -2.94 -6.58 -7.78
N ILE A 4 -1.87 -7.02 -7.11
CA ILE A 4 -1.83 -7.12 -5.66
C ILE A 4 -0.81 -6.12 -5.11
N LEU A 5 -1.26 -5.24 -4.23
CA LEU A 5 -0.39 -4.31 -3.51
C LEU A 5 -0.53 -4.44 -1.99
N SER A 6 0.58 -4.31 -1.27
CA SER A 6 0.61 -4.37 0.18
C SER A 6 1.13 -3.08 0.79
N PHE A 7 0.52 -2.63 1.90
CA PHE A 7 1.07 -1.58 2.74
C PHE A 7 1.80 -2.21 3.93
N LEU A 8 3.12 -2.12 3.96
CA LEU A 8 3.97 -2.77 4.96
C LEU A 8 4.91 -1.79 5.65
N ASN A 9 5.02 -1.87 6.96
CA ASN A 9 6.09 -1.28 7.76
C ASN A 9 6.06 -1.91 9.16
N GLN A 10 7.23 -2.24 9.70
CA GLN A 10 7.37 -2.77 11.07
C GLN A 10 6.93 -1.78 12.14
N LYS A 11 7.00 -0.47 11.85
CA LYS A 11 6.54 0.57 12.77
C LYS A 11 5.00 0.61 12.79
N GLY A 12 4.42 0.59 14.00
CA GLY A 12 3.01 0.86 14.22
C GLY A 12 2.67 2.35 14.03
N GLY A 13 1.42 2.64 13.66
CA GLY A 13 0.92 4.02 13.61
C GLY A 13 1.31 4.86 12.38
N VAL A 14 2.08 4.34 11.43
CA VAL A 14 2.53 5.06 10.24
C VAL A 14 1.46 5.23 9.14
N GLY A 15 0.23 4.83 9.39
CA GLY A 15 -0.89 5.02 8.47
C GLY A 15 -1.19 3.85 7.54
N LYS A 16 -0.62 2.64 7.72
CA LYS A 16 -0.89 1.46 6.86
C LYS A 16 -2.37 1.24 6.61
N SER A 17 -3.15 0.95 7.65
CA SER A 17 -4.58 0.66 7.53
C SER A 17 -5.39 1.84 6.96
N THR A 18 -5.01 3.07 7.32
CA THR A 18 -5.64 4.27 6.74
C THR A 18 -5.45 4.32 5.23
N LEU A 19 -4.23 4.08 4.76
CA LEU A 19 -3.91 4.08 3.33
C LEU A 19 -4.55 2.89 2.62
N SER A 20 -4.45 1.69 3.19
CA SER A 20 -5.02 0.46 2.63
C SER A 20 -6.52 0.60 2.38
N ILE A 21 -7.28 1.06 3.38
CA ILE A 21 -8.73 1.26 3.28
C ILE A 21 -9.07 2.32 2.22
N ASN A 22 -8.40 3.47 2.25
CA ASN A 22 -8.74 4.56 1.35
C ASN A 22 -8.27 4.35 -0.09
N VAL A 23 -7.14 3.66 -0.31
CA VAL A 23 -6.69 3.26 -1.66
C VAL A 23 -7.64 2.19 -2.22
N ALA A 24 -8.05 1.19 -1.43
CA ALA A 24 -9.06 0.22 -1.86
C ALA A 24 -10.38 0.90 -2.25
N ALA A 25 -10.82 1.89 -1.45
CA ALA A 25 -12.00 2.69 -1.77
C ALA A 25 -11.83 3.49 -3.07
N CYS A 26 -10.65 4.07 -3.31
CA CYS A 26 -10.38 4.81 -4.54
C CYS A 26 -10.44 3.90 -5.77
N PHE A 27 -9.86 2.70 -5.73
CA PHE A 27 -9.99 1.72 -6.81
C PHE A 27 -11.45 1.33 -7.05
N ALA A 28 -12.24 1.11 -5.99
CA ALA A 28 -13.66 0.80 -6.12
C ALA A 28 -14.45 1.96 -6.76
N LEU A 29 -14.13 3.22 -6.42
CA LEU A 29 -14.72 4.40 -7.07
C LEU A 29 -14.35 4.54 -8.55
N LEU A 30 -13.21 3.98 -8.96
CA LEU A 30 -12.81 3.86 -10.37
C LEU A 30 -13.50 2.69 -11.09
N GLY A 31 -14.47 2.03 -10.44
CA GLY A 31 -15.25 0.93 -11.02
C GLY A 31 -14.57 -0.43 -10.98
N GLN A 32 -13.46 -0.57 -10.24
CA GLN A 32 -12.73 -1.83 -10.14
C GLN A 32 -13.34 -2.75 -9.09
N LYS A 33 -13.28 -4.06 -9.32
CA LYS A 33 -13.64 -5.07 -8.33
C LYS A 33 -12.47 -5.25 -7.35
N VAL A 34 -12.63 -4.82 -6.11
CA VAL A 34 -11.54 -4.70 -5.13
C VAL A 34 -11.72 -5.65 -3.95
N LEU A 35 -10.62 -6.27 -3.52
CA LEU A 35 -10.49 -7.00 -2.27
C LEU A 35 -9.52 -6.27 -1.34
N LEU A 36 -9.90 -6.07 -0.09
CA LEU A 36 -9.00 -5.66 0.99
C LEU A 36 -8.75 -6.86 1.92
N ILE A 37 -7.49 -7.26 2.05
CA ILE A 37 -7.06 -8.31 2.99
C ILE A 37 -6.46 -7.64 4.22
N ASP A 38 -7.06 -7.88 5.38
CA ASP A 38 -6.52 -7.48 6.68
C ASP A 38 -5.59 -8.58 7.19
N ALA A 39 -4.29 -8.36 7.10
CA ALA A 39 -3.24 -9.28 7.55
C ALA A 39 -2.70 -8.93 8.95
N ASP A 40 -3.25 -7.90 9.60
CA ASP A 40 -2.89 -7.54 10.97
C ASP A 40 -3.78 -8.27 11.98
N LYS A 41 -3.17 -8.89 12.99
CA LYS A 41 -3.90 -9.51 14.10
C LYS A 41 -4.72 -8.49 14.92
N GLN A 42 -4.36 -7.20 14.87
CA GLN A 42 -5.16 -6.14 15.49
C GLN A 42 -6.49 -5.92 14.78
N GLY A 43 -6.60 -6.32 13.51
CA GLY A 43 -7.85 -6.31 12.78
C GLY A 43 -8.42 -4.92 12.51
N THR A 44 -7.58 -3.92 12.27
CA THR A 44 -8.03 -2.53 12.10
C THR A 44 -8.97 -2.39 10.90
N ALA A 45 -8.61 -2.94 9.74
CA ALA A 45 -9.43 -2.87 8.55
C ALA A 45 -10.71 -3.72 8.67
N SER A 46 -10.61 -4.88 9.31
CA SER A 46 -11.76 -5.76 9.60
C SER A 46 -12.74 -5.12 10.58
N THR A 47 -12.24 -4.48 11.64
CA THR A 47 -13.06 -3.72 12.60
C THR A 47 -13.75 -2.55 11.92
N TRP A 48 -13.01 -1.77 11.11
CA TRP A 48 -13.60 -0.69 10.32
C TRP A 48 -14.74 -1.20 9.42
N ALA A 49 -14.56 -2.31 8.73
CA ALA A 49 -15.59 -2.90 7.88
C ALA A 49 -16.84 -3.33 8.67
N SER A 50 -16.67 -3.81 9.91
CA SER A 50 -17.77 -4.25 10.76
C SER A 50 -18.66 -3.11 11.28
N LEU A 51 -18.19 -1.86 11.22
CA LEU A 51 -18.97 -0.68 11.63
C LEU A 51 -20.05 -0.28 10.62
N ARG A 52 -20.13 -0.96 9.47
CA ARG A 52 -21.03 -0.59 8.38
C ARG A 52 -21.73 -1.81 7.80
N PRO A 53 -23.00 -1.69 7.37
CA PRO A 53 -23.76 -2.80 6.81
C PRO A 53 -23.23 -3.26 5.45
N GLU A 54 -22.71 -2.33 4.65
CA GLU A 54 -22.18 -2.60 3.30
C GLU A 54 -20.90 -1.80 3.05
N THR A 55 -19.99 -2.41 2.30
CA THR A 55 -18.78 -1.78 1.79
C THR A 55 -18.78 -1.81 0.26
N SER A 56 -18.17 -0.80 -0.38
CA SER A 56 -18.00 -0.77 -1.84
C SER A 56 -16.97 -1.78 -2.36
N PHE A 57 -16.29 -2.49 -1.48
CA PHE A 57 -15.33 -3.54 -1.76
C PHE A 57 -15.36 -4.60 -0.64
N GLN A 58 -14.89 -5.80 -0.94
CA GLN A 58 -14.87 -6.86 0.05
C GLN A 58 -13.67 -6.73 0.99
N VAL A 59 -13.89 -7.02 2.29
CA VAL A 59 -12.84 -7.06 3.31
C VAL A 59 -12.79 -8.45 3.92
N VAL A 60 -11.57 -9.03 3.99
CA VAL A 60 -11.33 -10.37 4.53
C VAL A 60 -10.16 -10.33 5.51
N SER A 61 -10.34 -10.86 6.71
CA SER A 61 -9.24 -11.05 7.66
C SER A 61 -8.42 -12.29 7.32
N MET A 62 -7.10 -12.12 7.20
CA MET A 62 -6.17 -13.21 6.86
C MET A 62 -4.81 -13.05 7.59
N ALA A 63 -4.84 -12.82 8.90
CA ALA A 63 -3.66 -12.58 9.73
C ALA A 63 -2.92 -13.87 10.12
N ARG A 64 -2.33 -14.56 9.13
CA ARG A 64 -1.61 -15.85 9.33
C ARG A 64 -0.33 -15.93 8.48
N GLU A 65 0.62 -16.73 8.93
CA GLU A 65 1.98 -16.80 8.35
C GLU A 65 2.00 -17.27 6.88
N ASN A 66 1.14 -18.21 6.50
CA ASN A 66 1.10 -18.80 5.15
C ASN A 66 -0.03 -18.22 4.29
N MET A 67 -0.38 -16.94 4.48
CA MET A 67 -1.50 -16.34 3.79
C MET A 67 -1.32 -16.18 2.28
N ALA A 68 -0.09 -16.11 1.79
CA ALA A 68 0.20 -15.79 0.38
C ALA A 68 -0.55 -16.70 -0.61
N ARG A 69 -0.55 -18.02 -0.36
CA ARG A 69 -1.24 -18.97 -1.24
C ARG A 69 -2.75 -18.73 -1.33
N ASP A 70 -3.36 -18.44 -0.21
CA ASP A 70 -4.81 -18.23 -0.14
C ASP A 70 -5.18 -16.84 -0.64
N ALA A 71 -4.34 -15.85 -0.35
CA ALA A 71 -4.48 -14.51 -0.91
C ALA A 71 -4.43 -14.51 -2.43
N LEU A 72 -3.46 -15.21 -3.05
CA LEU A 72 -3.35 -15.34 -4.51
C LEU A 72 -4.57 -16.03 -5.13
N LYS A 73 -5.11 -17.06 -4.47
CA LYS A 73 -6.33 -17.74 -4.95
C LYS A 73 -7.55 -16.83 -4.91
N LEU A 74 -7.71 -16.13 -3.79
CA LEU A 74 -8.86 -15.24 -3.60
C LEU A 74 -8.76 -14.01 -4.51
N ALA A 75 -7.57 -13.45 -4.67
CA ALA A 75 -7.30 -12.31 -5.53
C ALA A 75 -7.70 -12.55 -6.99
N ALA A 76 -7.65 -13.80 -7.47
CA ALA A 76 -7.98 -14.13 -8.87
C ALA A 76 -9.40 -13.73 -9.29
N GLU A 77 -10.31 -13.49 -8.34
CA GLU A 77 -11.69 -13.04 -8.59
C GLU A 77 -11.85 -11.52 -8.62
N TYR A 78 -10.76 -10.76 -8.40
CA TYR A 78 -10.76 -9.29 -8.28
C TYR A 78 -9.80 -8.66 -9.28
N ASP A 79 -10.05 -7.38 -9.61
CA ASP A 79 -9.14 -6.60 -10.44
C ASP A 79 -7.94 -6.12 -9.63
N PHE A 80 -8.22 -5.66 -8.39
CA PHE A 80 -7.20 -5.22 -7.43
C PHE A 80 -7.38 -5.91 -6.08
N THR A 81 -6.26 -6.27 -5.48
CA THR A 81 -6.20 -6.71 -4.09
C THR A 81 -5.25 -5.83 -3.31
N VAL A 82 -5.75 -5.23 -2.23
CA VAL A 82 -4.97 -4.43 -1.29
C VAL A 82 -4.75 -5.24 -0.02
N ILE A 83 -3.51 -5.32 0.48
CA ILE A 83 -3.18 -6.02 1.72
C ILE A 83 -2.76 -4.99 2.77
N ASP A 84 -3.52 -4.91 3.86
CA ASP A 84 -3.16 -4.16 5.06
C ASP A 84 -2.26 -5.02 5.93
N GLY A 85 -0.97 -4.72 5.94
CA GLY A 85 0.03 -5.54 6.59
C GLY A 85 0.26 -5.21 8.06
N PRO A 86 0.73 -6.21 8.85
CA PRO A 86 0.92 -6.05 10.29
C PRO A 86 2.17 -5.22 10.62
N PRO A 87 2.21 -4.59 11.81
CA PRO A 87 3.46 -4.18 12.43
C PRO A 87 4.14 -5.37 13.10
N GLN A 88 5.46 -5.35 13.21
CA GLN A 88 6.27 -6.27 14.03
C GLN A 88 5.96 -7.79 13.87
N ALA A 89 5.44 -8.22 12.74
CA ALA A 89 5.13 -9.62 12.44
C ALA A 89 5.88 -10.06 11.16
N GLU A 90 7.13 -10.47 11.34
CA GLU A 90 8.07 -10.76 10.25
C GLU A 90 7.55 -11.83 9.28
N THR A 91 7.05 -12.95 9.78
CA THR A 91 6.57 -14.08 8.97
C THR A 91 5.33 -13.72 8.16
N ILE A 92 4.39 -12.98 8.76
CA ILE A 92 3.19 -12.50 8.04
C ILE A 92 3.60 -11.46 6.99
N SER A 93 4.49 -10.51 7.33
CA SER A 93 5.00 -9.52 6.38
C SER A 93 5.68 -10.17 5.18
N ARG A 94 6.51 -11.19 5.39
CA ARG A 94 7.10 -11.98 4.29
C ARG A 94 6.03 -12.62 3.40
N SER A 95 4.98 -13.18 4.01
CA SER A 95 3.87 -13.77 3.27
C SER A 95 3.10 -12.72 2.44
N CYS A 96 2.89 -11.51 2.98
CA CYS A 96 2.32 -10.39 2.22
C CYS A 96 3.20 -10.01 1.02
N ILE A 97 4.53 -9.90 1.22
CA ILE A 97 5.49 -9.56 0.15
C ILE A 97 5.44 -10.60 -0.97
N VAL A 98 5.42 -11.89 -0.63
CA VAL A 98 5.36 -12.99 -1.62
C VAL A 98 4.10 -12.88 -2.49
N ALA A 99 2.97 -12.50 -1.91
CA ALA A 99 1.71 -12.33 -2.64
C ALA A 99 1.67 -11.08 -3.53
N SER A 100 2.49 -10.05 -3.26
CA SER A 100 2.37 -8.71 -3.85
C SER A 100 3.10 -8.54 -5.18
N ASP A 101 2.56 -7.72 -6.05
CA ASP A 101 3.23 -7.14 -7.23
C ASP A 101 3.91 -5.82 -6.88
N LEU A 102 3.34 -5.07 -5.92
CA LEU A 102 3.87 -3.82 -5.39
C LEU A 102 3.79 -3.80 -3.87
N VAL A 103 4.89 -3.40 -3.22
CA VAL A 103 4.90 -3.11 -1.78
C VAL A 103 5.10 -1.63 -1.55
N VAL A 104 4.15 -1.02 -0.88
CA VAL A 104 4.18 0.39 -0.45
C VAL A 104 4.59 0.44 1.03
N VAL A 105 5.62 1.21 1.34
CA VAL A 105 6.13 1.36 2.71
C VAL A 105 5.84 2.78 3.20
N PRO A 106 4.78 2.99 3.99
CA PRO A 106 4.50 4.29 4.57
C PRO A 106 5.56 4.65 5.62
N ILE A 107 6.09 5.87 5.51
CA ILE A 107 7.13 6.41 6.38
C ILE A 107 6.74 7.79 6.90
N GLU A 108 7.06 8.05 8.17
CA GLU A 108 6.80 9.35 8.79
C GLU A 108 8.05 10.24 8.71
N PRO A 109 7.89 11.57 8.54
CA PRO A 109 9.01 12.51 8.63
C PRO A 109 9.77 12.38 9.96
N GLY A 110 11.10 12.44 9.91
CA GLY A 110 11.98 12.36 11.10
C GLY A 110 12.34 10.94 11.56
N GLY A 111 11.72 9.88 10.99
CA GLY A 111 12.07 8.48 11.29
C GLY A 111 13.20 7.91 10.43
N ALA A 112 13.68 8.64 9.48
CA ALA A 112 14.49 8.20 8.35
C ALA A 112 15.83 7.53 8.70
N SER A 113 16.55 7.99 9.71
CA SER A 113 17.86 7.43 10.09
C SER A 113 17.81 5.97 10.58
N ARG A 114 16.62 5.44 10.84
CA ARG A 114 16.41 4.04 11.27
C ARG A 114 16.06 3.10 10.12
N TRP A 115 15.72 3.62 8.94
CA TRP A 115 15.16 2.78 7.86
C TRP A 115 16.20 2.03 7.06
N SER A 116 17.43 2.52 6.95
CA SER A 116 18.52 1.78 6.29
C SER A 116 18.83 0.44 6.97
N SER A 117 18.44 0.30 8.24
CA SER A 117 18.52 -0.95 9.01
C SER A 117 17.17 -1.61 9.27
N ASP A 118 16.07 -1.06 8.71
CA ASP A 118 14.72 -1.58 8.93
C ASP A 118 14.58 -2.99 8.34
N LEU A 119 13.96 -3.85 9.10
CA LEU A 119 13.66 -5.21 8.73
C LEU A 119 12.83 -5.26 7.43
N THR A 120 11.90 -4.32 7.24
CA THR A 120 11.08 -4.23 6.04
C THR A 120 11.95 -4.08 4.77
N VAL A 121 12.95 -3.18 4.79
CA VAL A 121 13.86 -2.96 3.65
C VAL A 121 14.66 -4.21 3.35
N ARG A 122 15.18 -4.90 4.37
CA ARG A 122 15.89 -6.17 4.19
C ARG A 122 15.01 -7.23 3.56
N GLN A 123 13.78 -7.40 4.08
CA GLN A 123 12.81 -8.36 3.53
C GLN A 123 12.47 -8.06 2.06
N LEU A 124 12.34 -6.79 1.70
CA LEU A 124 12.08 -6.38 0.32
C LEU A 124 13.24 -6.71 -0.60
N ARG A 125 14.48 -6.44 -0.17
CA ARG A 125 15.68 -6.78 -0.96
C ARG A 125 15.81 -8.29 -1.16
N GLU A 126 15.68 -9.07 -0.08
CA GLU A 126 15.68 -10.54 -0.17
C GLU A 126 14.58 -11.05 -1.10
N ALA A 127 13.39 -10.46 -1.05
CA ALA A 127 12.28 -10.84 -1.91
C ALA A 127 12.53 -10.46 -3.39
N GLN A 128 13.15 -9.32 -3.67
CA GLN A 128 13.50 -8.90 -5.03
C GLN A 128 14.55 -9.79 -5.67
N GLU A 129 15.45 -10.40 -4.90
CA GLU A 129 16.38 -11.41 -5.42
C GLU A 129 15.63 -12.64 -5.97
N LEU A 130 14.52 -13.02 -5.34
CA LEU A 130 13.70 -14.17 -5.73
C LEU A 130 12.59 -13.81 -6.73
N LYS A 131 12.09 -12.58 -6.67
CA LYS A 131 11.02 -12.02 -7.51
C LYS A 131 11.50 -10.67 -8.10
N PRO A 132 12.31 -10.67 -9.16
CA PRO A 132 12.90 -9.44 -9.72
C PRO A 132 11.88 -8.41 -10.20
N ASN A 133 10.65 -8.85 -10.50
CA ASN A 133 9.56 -7.98 -10.93
C ASN A 133 8.77 -7.36 -9.75
N LEU A 134 9.12 -7.70 -8.50
CA LEU A 134 8.50 -7.09 -7.33
C LEU A 134 8.87 -5.62 -7.27
N LYS A 135 7.87 -4.76 -7.36
CA LYS A 135 8.04 -3.31 -7.18
C LYS A 135 7.87 -2.94 -5.72
N CYS A 136 8.59 -1.92 -5.30
CA CYS A 136 8.42 -1.35 -3.97
C CYS A 136 8.72 0.14 -3.99
N GLY A 137 8.11 0.88 -3.05
CA GLY A 137 8.34 2.31 -2.92
C GLY A 137 7.95 2.82 -1.54
N PHE A 138 8.62 3.88 -1.08
CA PHE A 138 8.24 4.61 0.11
C PHE A 138 7.15 5.63 -0.23
N VAL A 139 6.17 5.79 0.67
CA VAL A 139 5.26 6.92 0.67
C VAL A 139 5.44 7.72 1.96
N VAL A 140 5.72 9.02 1.84
CA VAL A 140 5.76 9.92 3.00
C VAL A 140 4.35 10.08 3.53
N SER A 141 4.12 9.62 4.74
CA SER A 141 2.82 9.61 5.40
C SER A 141 2.87 10.42 6.69
N ARG A 142 1.71 10.98 7.09
CA ARG A 142 1.57 11.80 8.29
C ARG A 142 2.50 13.03 8.31
N LYS A 143 2.74 13.61 7.15
CA LYS A 143 3.52 14.83 7.02
C LYS A 143 2.82 16.00 7.72
N ILE A 144 3.56 16.72 8.54
CA ILE A 144 3.07 17.93 9.21
C ILE A 144 3.61 19.14 8.45
N GLY A 145 2.80 19.73 7.57
CA GLY A 145 3.12 20.96 6.84
C GLY A 145 4.47 20.95 6.09
N ALA A 146 4.96 22.10 5.68
CA ALA A 146 6.25 22.28 5.01
C ALA A 146 7.41 22.29 6.02
N THR A 147 7.68 21.18 6.70
CA THR A 147 8.78 21.08 7.66
C THR A 147 10.10 20.70 6.97
N VAL A 148 11.23 21.14 7.53
CA VAL A 148 12.57 20.72 7.09
C VAL A 148 12.70 19.19 7.13
N LEU A 149 12.14 18.55 8.14
CA LEU A 149 12.11 17.10 8.32
C LEU A 149 11.45 16.35 7.14
N GLY A 150 10.45 16.95 6.48
CA GLY A 150 9.82 16.35 5.31
C GLY A 150 10.74 16.28 4.09
N ARG A 151 11.60 17.28 3.90
CA ARG A 151 12.59 17.31 2.82
C ARG A 151 13.72 16.31 3.04
N ASP A 152 14.21 16.21 4.27
CA ASP A 152 15.27 15.28 4.65
C ASP A 152 14.82 13.83 4.52
N THR A 153 13.53 13.57 4.68
CA THR A 153 12.93 12.22 4.60
C THR A 153 13.18 11.56 3.24
N ARG A 154 12.97 12.29 2.13
CA ARG A 154 13.21 11.75 0.77
C ARG A 154 14.68 11.47 0.50
N SER A 155 15.57 12.38 0.90
CA SER A 155 17.01 12.19 0.73
C SER A 155 17.50 10.92 1.45
N MET A 156 17.04 10.73 2.67
CA MET A 156 17.42 9.57 3.49
C MET A 156 16.78 8.26 2.99
N ALA A 157 15.58 8.33 2.41
CA ALA A 157 14.94 7.17 1.77
C ALA A 157 15.72 6.71 0.52
N ALA A 158 16.32 7.65 -0.22
CA ALA A 158 17.17 7.35 -1.37
C ALA A 158 18.38 6.49 -0.98
N ASP A 159 18.96 6.69 0.21
CA ASP A 159 20.07 5.89 0.73
C ASP A 159 19.68 4.40 0.94
N ALA A 160 18.40 4.13 1.13
CA ALA A 160 17.89 2.77 1.23
C ALA A 160 17.80 2.05 -0.13
N GLY A 161 18.01 2.75 -1.24
CA GLY A 161 17.94 2.19 -2.59
C GLY A 161 16.52 1.75 -3.01
N ILE A 162 15.49 2.27 -2.34
CA ILE A 162 14.07 2.07 -2.66
C ILE A 162 13.49 3.42 -3.10
N PRO A 163 12.80 3.49 -4.25
CA PRO A 163 12.23 4.74 -4.73
C PRO A 163 11.17 5.29 -3.76
N THR A 164 10.97 6.59 -3.78
CA THR A 164 9.93 7.27 -2.99
C THR A 164 8.90 7.85 -3.93
N PHE A 165 7.63 7.56 -3.69
CA PHE A 165 6.51 8.15 -4.43
C PHE A 165 6.52 9.68 -4.31
N GLU A 166 6.09 10.37 -5.37
CA GLU A 166 6.03 11.84 -5.36
C GLU A 166 4.92 12.35 -4.44
N THR A 167 3.83 11.60 -4.36
CA THR A 167 2.70 11.92 -3.49
C THR A 167 3.08 11.78 -2.02
N GLU A 168 2.73 12.79 -1.24
CA GLU A 168 2.89 12.82 0.21
C GLU A 168 1.52 12.92 0.87
N ILE A 169 1.32 12.16 1.94
CA ILE A 169 0.06 12.15 2.69
C ILE A 169 0.23 12.99 3.95
N GLU A 170 -0.48 14.10 4.03
CA GLU A 170 -0.44 14.94 5.21
C GLU A 170 -1.21 14.32 6.40
N GLN A 171 -0.76 14.66 7.60
CA GLN A 171 -1.49 14.30 8.82
C GLN A 171 -2.75 15.15 8.92
N ARG A 172 -3.93 14.51 8.87
CA ARG A 172 -5.22 15.17 8.95
C ARG A 172 -6.13 14.45 9.94
N VAL A 173 -6.81 15.21 10.77
CA VAL A 173 -7.81 14.68 11.73
C VAL A 173 -8.92 13.93 11.00
N ALA A 174 -9.29 14.39 9.80
CA ALA A 174 -10.34 13.78 8.98
C ALA A 174 -10.14 12.28 8.71
N TYR A 175 -8.90 11.81 8.59
CA TYR A 175 -8.64 10.38 8.43
C TYR A 175 -9.05 9.57 9.67
N ALA A 176 -8.70 10.06 10.87
CA ALA A 176 -9.03 9.38 12.11
C ALA A 176 -10.53 9.41 12.38
N GLU A 177 -11.18 10.55 12.14
CA GLU A 177 -12.63 10.73 12.30
C GLU A 177 -13.39 9.81 11.33
N ALA A 178 -13.00 9.78 10.05
CA ALA A 178 -13.61 8.90 9.05
C ALA A 178 -13.53 7.43 9.48
N LEU A 179 -12.32 6.95 9.82
CA LEU A 179 -12.12 5.56 10.25
C LEU A 179 -12.94 5.20 11.49
N THR A 180 -13.01 6.09 12.49
CA THR A 180 -13.78 5.89 13.72
C THR A 180 -15.27 5.69 13.43
N MET A 181 -15.78 6.36 12.38
CA MET A 181 -17.17 6.28 11.95
C MET A 181 -17.43 5.18 10.92
N GLY A 182 -16.47 4.29 10.67
CA GLY A 182 -16.59 3.26 9.64
C GLY A 182 -16.67 3.80 8.21
N LYS A 183 -16.17 5.02 7.96
CA LYS A 183 -16.21 5.69 6.67
C LYS A 183 -14.84 5.74 6.02
N THR A 184 -14.83 5.85 4.70
CA THR A 184 -13.65 6.26 3.93
C THR A 184 -13.55 7.78 3.93
N ILE A 185 -12.38 8.31 3.54
CA ILE A 185 -12.22 9.77 3.40
C ILE A 185 -13.15 10.34 2.33
N PHE A 186 -13.49 9.57 1.31
CA PHE A 186 -14.41 9.94 0.25
C PHE A 186 -15.84 10.14 0.78
N GLU A 187 -16.30 9.25 1.65
CA GLU A 187 -17.63 9.32 2.27
C GLU A 187 -17.69 10.40 3.37
N TRP A 188 -16.59 10.55 4.12
CA TRP A 188 -16.50 11.53 5.22
C TRP A 188 -16.59 12.97 4.69
N SER A 189 -15.86 13.27 3.63
CA SER A 189 -15.74 14.61 3.07
C SER A 189 -16.70 14.89 1.91
N GLY A 190 -17.59 13.96 1.57
CA GLY A 190 -18.47 14.08 0.41
C GLY A 190 -17.68 14.08 -0.93
N GLY A 191 -16.56 13.37 -0.96
CA GLY A 191 -15.71 13.22 -2.14
C GLY A 191 -14.84 14.44 -2.47
N ARG A 192 -14.66 15.37 -1.53
CA ARG A 192 -13.93 16.63 -1.76
C ARG A 192 -12.94 16.93 -0.64
N GLY A 193 -11.92 17.72 -0.95
CA GLY A 193 -10.96 18.25 0.01
C GLY A 193 -9.58 17.63 -0.09
N PRO A 194 -8.59 18.23 0.61
CA PRO A 194 -7.18 17.86 0.45
C PRO A 194 -6.87 16.39 0.72
N ALA A 195 -7.51 15.80 1.73
CA ALA A 195 -7.30 14.38 2.05
C ALA A 195 -7.78 13.44 0.93
N VAL A 196 -8.86 13.81 0.23
CA VAL A 196 -9.33 13.06 -0.95
C VAL A 196 -8.33 13.20 -2.09
N THR A 197 -7.85 14.43 -2.34
CA THR A 197 -6.85 14.70 -3.38
C THR A 197 -5.56 13.93 -3.13
N ASP A 198 -5.08 13.88 -1.88
CA ASP A 198 -3.86 13.14 -1.52
C ASP A 198 -4.02 11.63 -1.85
N ILE A 199 -5.15 11.02 -1.48
CA ILE A 199 -5.41 9.59 -1.76
C ILE A 199 -5.58 9.33 -3.25
N GLN A 200 -6.27 10.20 -3.98
CA GLN A 200 -6.43 10.07 -5.43
C GLN A 200 -5.08 10.16 -6.15
N ALA A 201 -4.25 11.14 -5.79
CA ALA A 201 -2.91 11.30 -6.36
C ALA A 201 -2.04 10.05 -6.09
N LEU A 202 -2.01 9.57 -4.84
CA LEU A 202 -1.29 8.34 -4.51
C LEU A 202 -1.82 7.15 -5.33
N THR A 203 -3.15 6.98 -5.42
CA THR A 203 -3.73 5.85 -6.14
C THR A 203 -3.37 5.87 -7.63
N HIS A 204 -3.36 7.03 -8.27
CA HIS A 204 -2.93 7.17 -9.66
C HIS A 204 -1.45 6.82 -9.83
N GLU A 205 -0.58 7.29 -8.95
CA GLU A 205 0.86 6.97 -8.99
C GLU A 205 1.11 5.47 -8.79
N LEU A 206 0.35 4.81 -7.90
CA LEU A 206 0.40 3.36 -7.71
C LEU A 206 -0.06 2.60 -8.97
N LEU A 207 -1.10 3.09 -9.65
CA LEU A 207 -1.57 2.53 -10.92
C LEU A 207 -0.52 2.63 -12.01
N ASP A 208 0.15 3.79 -12.15
CA ASP A 208 1.20 4.00 -13.14
C ASP A 208 2.33 2.99 -12.93
N VAL A 209 2.80 2.84 -11.68
CA VAL A 209 3.82 1.85 -11.33
C VAL A 209 3.35 0.42 -11.63
N LEU A 210 2.13 0.05 -11.31
CA LEU A 210 1.60 -1.30 -11.58
C LEU A 210 1.44 -1.56 -13.09
N ASN A 211 1.00 -0.57 -13.88
CA ASN A 211 0.80 -0.69 -15.32
C ASN A 211 2.11 -0.83 -16.12
N GLU A 212 3.21 -0.24 -15.65
CA GLU A 212 4.53 -0.42 -16.26
C GLU A 212 4.99 -1.89 -16.31
N GLN A 213 4.39 -2.78 -15.51
CA GLN A 213 4.62 -4.22 -15.60
C GLN A 213 3.87 -4.87 -16.77
N ASN A 214 2.76 -4.28 -17.23
CA ASN A 214 1.93 -4.85 -18.30
C ASN A 214 2.43 -4.47 -19.70
N ILE A 215 3.37 -3.53 -19.84
CA ILE A 215 4.07 -3.22 -21.09
C ILE A 215 5.17 -4.27 -21.28
N ARG A 216 4.80 -5.49 -21.69
CA ARG A 216 5.75 -6.43 -22.26
C ARG A 216 6.29 -5.80 -23.54
N PRO A 217 7.63 -5.76 -23.79
CA PRO A 217 8.14 -5.39 -25.08
C PRO A 217 7.48 -6.36 -26.08
N SER A 218 6.77 -5.80 -27.05
CA SER A 218 6.20 -6.56 -28.16
C SER A 218 7.31 -7.40 -28.78
N ALA A 219 7.02 -8.67 -29.04
CA ALA A 219 7.95 -9.67 -29.59
C ALA A 219 8.48 -9.34 -31.01
N GLU A 220 8.33 -8.11 -31.48
CA GLU A 220 8.75 -7.64 -32.81
C GLU A 220 10.19 -7.09 -32.89
N ALA A 221 10.91 -6.98 -31.77
CA ALA A 221 12.30 -6.48 -31.78
C ALA A 221 13.39 -7.57 -31.91
N GLN A 222 13.04 -8.84 -32.03
CA GLN A 222 14.01 -9.94 -32.20
C GLN A 222 14.14 -10.50 -33.62
N ALA A 223 13.48 -9.92 -34.62
CA ALA A 223 13.49 -10.42 -35.99
C ALA A 223 14.36 -9.60 -36.99
N VAL A 224 15.22 -8.72 -36.52
CA VAL A 224 16.14 -7.94 -37.41
C VAL A 224 17.58 -8.04 -36.94
N ASN A 225 18.10 -9.23 -36.73
CA ASN A 225 19.54 -9.54 -36.79
C ASN A 225 19.69 -11.07 -36.85
N GLY A 226 19.38 -11.62 -38.02
CA GLY A 226 19.68 -12.96 -38.45
C GLY A 226 20.21 -12.89 -39.86
#